data_be59ffdfd75880ff3073cbcdb8e4f405
#
_entry.id   be59ffdfd75880ff3073cbcdb8e4f405
#
_cell.length_a   1.000
_cell.length_b   1.000
_cell.length_c   1.000
_cell.angle_alpha   90.00
_cell.angle_beta   90.00
_cell.angle_gamma   90.00
#
_symmetry.space_group_name_H-M   'P 1'
#
loop_
_entity.id
_entity.type
_entity.pdbx_description
1 polymer ?
#
loop_
_entity_poly.entity_id
_entity_poly.type
_entity_poly.pdbx_seq_one_letter_code
_entity_poly.pdbx_strand_id
1 'polypeptide(L)'
;MHQLVEYVYRMGHRRIAYIYGGRSAVTNVRYRAFLESAQRLGLDVPPEYVVPGEYTKPDQVYRVMASMLRLKNRPTCVLICDDYSAMGALRACSEAGLRVPEDISLAGFDGIEQMQSFYPRLTTVYQDAPRVGQEAARQLVALVEDRMPAMDSVIPCRLIAGETVGRVFA
;
A
#
# COMPACT_ATOMS: atom_id res chain seq x y z
N MET A 1 7.61 -0.18 0.38
CA MET A 1 7.03 -1.23 -0.49
C MET A 1 7.69 -2.60 -0.25
N HIS A 2 9.02 -2.76 -0.27
CA HIS A 2 9.68 -4.06 -0.02
C HIS A 2 9.17 -4.77 1.25
N GLN A 3 9.12 -4.08 2.40
CA GLN A 3 8.61 -4.66 3.65
C GLN A 3 7.18 -5.19 3.53
N LEU A 4 6.32 -4.48 2.77
CA LEU A 4 4.92 -4.88 2.59
C LEU A 4 4.81 -6.15 1.74
N VAL A 5 5.53 -6.21 0.62
CA VAL A 5 5.55 -7.40 -0.25
C VAL A 5 6.12 -8.61 0.49
N GLU A 6 7.22 -8.44 1.22
CA GLU A 6 7.79 -9.52 2.04
C GLU A 6 6.82 -10.01 3.12
N TYR A 7 6.10 -9.09 3.77
CA TYR A 7 5.13 -9.45 4.78
C TYR A 7 4.00 -10.31 4.20
N VAL A 8 3.36 -9.87 3.12
CA VAL A 8 2.26 -10.64 2.51
C VAL A 8 2.75 -11.97 1.92
N TYR A 9 3.98 -12.01 1.41
CA TYR A 9 4.61 -13.26 0.98
C TYR A 9 4.80 -14.25 2.13
N ARG A 10 5.28 -13.79 3.29
CA ARG A 10 5.41 -14.61 4.52
C ARG A 10 4.07 -15.06 5.08
N MET A 11 2.99 -14.33 4.81
CA MET A 11 1.61 -14.73 5.11
C MET A 11 1.08 -15.83 4.17
N GLY A 12 1.87 -16.28 3.19
CA GLY A 12 1.54 -17.37 2.26
C GLY A 12 1.02 -16.90 0.90
N HIS A 13 0.83 -15.61 0.69
CA HIS A 13 0.35 -15.10 -0.59
C HIS A 13 1.38 -15.28 -1.70
N ARG A 14 0.91 -15.75 -2.87
CA ARG A 14 1.71 -15.91 -4.09
C ARG A 14 1.11 -15.15 -5.27
N ARG A 15 -0.22 -14.97 -5.29
CA ARG A 15 -0.94 -14.12 -6.24
C ARG A 15 -1.19 -12.77 -5.59
N ILE A 16 -0.23 -11.85 -5.77
CA ILE A 16 -0.22 -10.53 -5.14
C ILE A 16 -0.38 -9.49 -6.25
N ALA A 17 -1.42 -8.66 -6.15
CA ALA A 17 -1.66 -7.57 -7.08
C ALA A 17 -1.30 -6.22 -6.44
N TYR A 18 -1.06 -5.22 -7.29
CA TYR A 18 -0.79 -3.85 -6.87
C TYR A 18 -1.60 -2.85 -7.71
N ILE A 19 -2.46 -2.11 -7.04
CA ILE A 19 -3.13 -0.93 -7.59
C ILE A 19 -2.26 0.28 -7.24
N TYR A 20 -1.48 0.77 -8.21
CA TYR A 20 -0.54 1.87 -8.00
C TYR A 20 -1.21 3.24 -8.20
N GLY A 21 -0.64 4.30 -7.62
CA GLY A 21 -1.17 5.67 -7.72
C GLY A 21 -0.93 6.33 -9.08
N GLY A 22 -1.39 7.58 -9.21
CA GLY A 22 -1.16 8.41 -10.39
C GLY A 22 0.33 8.69 -10.65
N ARG A 23 0.63 9.32 -11.78
CA ARG A 23 2.01 9.61 -12.21
C ARG A 23 2.74 10.54 -11.24
N SER A 24 3.74 10.03 -10.56
CA SER A 24 4.63 10.80 -9.67
C SER A 24 5.96 10.07 -9.47
N ALA A 25 6.97 10.79 -8.96
CA ALA A 25 8.25 10.18 -8.57
C ALA A 25 8.06 9.11 -7.49
N VAL A 26 7.18 9.37 -6.52
CA VAL A 26 6.84 8.41 -5.44
C VAL A 26 6.21 7.14 -6.01
N THR A 27 5.27 7.28 -6.95
CA THR A 27 4.66 6.13 -7.64
C THR A 27 5.72 5.29 -8.34
N ASN A 28 6.64 5.92 -9.08
CA ASN A 28 7.68 5.21 -9.81
C ASN A 28 8.62 4.44 -8.88
N VAL A 29 8.96 4.99 -7.73
CA VAL A 29 9.79 4.33 -6.72
C VAL A 29 9.04 3.13 -6.11
N ARG A 30 7.78 3.32 -5.70
CA ARG A 30 6.97 2.25 -5.11
C ARG A 30 6.67 1.13 -6.12
N TYR A 31 6.39 1.49 -7.37
CA TYR A 31 6.14 0.55 -8.46
C TYR A 31 7.36 -0.33 -8.73
N ARG A 32 8.54 0.28 -8.90
CA ARG A 32 9.79 -0.47 -9.07
C ARG A 32 10.07 -1.39 -7.89
N ALA A 33 9.95 -0.88 -6.66
CA ALA A 33 10.16 -1.67 -5.46
C ALA A 33 9.20 -2.87 -5.34
N PHE A 34 7.96 -2.76 -5.86
CA PHE A 34 7.03 -3.88 -5.97
C PHE A 34 7.56 -4.94 -6.94
N LEU A 35 7.90 -4.53 -8.17
CA LEU A 35 8.40 -5.46 -9.21
C LEU A 35 9.71 -6.15 -8.80
N GLU A 36 10.66 -5.41 -8.24
CA GLU A 36 11.92 -5.95 -7.72
C GLU A 36 11.68 -6.98 -6.60
N SER A 37 10.73 -6.71 -5.70
CA SER A 37 10.37 -7.65 -4.64
C SER A 37 9.71 -8.90 -5.22
N ALA A 38 8.81 -8.74 -6.17
CA ALA A 38 8.14 -9.85 -6.84
C ALA A 38 9.16 -10.74 -7.56
N GLN A 39 10.07 -10.15 -8.31
CA GLN A 39 11.15 -10.88 -9.01
C GLN A 39 12.05 -11.63 -8.02
N ARG A 40 12.51 -10.99 -6.95
CA ARG A 40 13.36 -11.58 -5.91
C ARG A 40 12.70 -12.76 -5.20
N LEU A 41 11.37 -12.72 -5.04
CA LEU A 41 10.59 -13.75 -4.37
C LEU A 41 10.02 -14.81 -5.34
N GLY A 42 10.32 -14.73 -6.63
CA GLY A 42 9.83 -15.67 -7.64
C GLY A 42 8.32 -15.63 -7.84
N LEU A 43 7.69 -14.45 -7.63
CA LEU A 43 6.27 -14.26 -7.85
C LEU A 43 5.97 -14.04 -9.32
N ASP A 44 4.96 -14.74 -9.83
CA ASP A 44 4.37 -14.45 -11.13
C ASP A 44 3.40 -13.27 -10.98
N VAL A 45 3.65 -12.20 -11.74
CA VAL A 45 2.85 -10.97 -11.69
C VAL A 45 2.34 -10.66 -13.11
N PRO A 46 1.19 -11.22 -13.49
CA PRO A 46 0.61 -10.93 -14.79
C PRO A 46 0.20 -9.45 -14.90
N PRO A 47 0.16 -8.88 -16.12
CA PRO A 47 -0.14 -7.47 -16.33
C PRO A 47 -1.44 -6.99 -15.69
N GLU A 48 -2.46 -7.83 -15.62
CA GLU A 48 -3.74 -7.54 -14.98
C GLU A 48 -3.67 -7.41 -13.45
N TYR A 49 -2.53 -7.77 -12.84
CA TYR A 49 -2.32 -7.59 -11.40
C TYR A 49 -1.66 -6.26 -11.05
N VAL A 50 -1.13 -5.52 -12.03
CA VAL A 50 -0.43 -4.25 -11.78
C VAL A 50 -1.11 -3.15 -12.58
N VAL A 51 -2.09 -2.53 -11.97
CA VAL A 51 -3.02 -1.62 -12.66
C VAL A 51 -3.01 -0.22 -12.02
N PRO A 52 -3.25 0.83 -12.85
CA PRO A 52 -3.32 2.18 -12.33
C PRO A 52 -4.58 2.42 -11.50
N GLY A 53 -4.39 3.05 -10.36
CA GLY A 53 -5.41 3.75 -9.58
C GLY A 53 -5.06 5.23 -9.48
N GLU A 54 -5.58 5.90 -8.48
CA GLU A 54 -5.17 7.25 -8.10
C GLU A 54 -5.14 7.41 -6.59
N TYR A 55 -4.24 8.25 -6.10
CA TYR A 55 -4.17 8.59 -4.68
C TYR A 55 -5.44 9.34 -4.25
N THR A 56 -5.93 9.04 -3.07
CA THR A 56 -7.10 9.68 -2.46
C THR A 56 -8.38 9.62 -3.31
N LYS A 57 -8.50 8.58 -4.16
CA LYS A 57 -9.66 8.36 -5.05
C LYS A 57 -10.30 6.98 -4.84
N PRO A 58 -11.07 6.79 -3.74
CA PRO A 58 -11.70 5.50 -3.42
C PRO A 58 -12.60 4.96 -4.54
N ASP A 59 -13.35 5.83 -5.22
CA ASP A 59 -14.26 5.40 -6.30
C ASP A 59 -13.51 4.86 -7.52
N GLN A 60 -12.30 5.35 -7.81
CA GLN A 60 -11.50 4.82 -8.89
C GLN A 60 -10.92 3.46 -8.49
N VAL A 61 -10.37 3.34 -7.27
CA VAL A 61 -9.86 2.07 -6.76
C VAL A 61 -10.98 1.03 -6.63
N TYR A 62 -12.20 1.45 -6.25
CA TYR A 62 -13.38 0.59 -6.28
C TYR A 62 -13.60 -0.04 -7.67
N ARG A 63 -13.64 0.77 -8.74
CA ARG A 63 -13.85 0.27 -10.11
C ARG A 63 -12.75 -0.71 -10.55
N VAL A 64 -11.50 -0.37 -10.28
CA VAL A 64 -10.35 -1.22 -10.57
C VAL A 64 -10.44 -2.54 -9.81
N MET A 65 -10.69 -2.46 -8.50
CA MET A 65 -10.84 -3.64 -7.64
C MET A 65 -11.99 -4.53 -8.10
N ALA A 66 -13.17 -3.95 -8.39
CA ALA A 66 -14.32 -4.70 -8.87
C ALA A 66 -14.05 -5.44 -10.20
N SER A 67 -13.18 -4.90 -11.07
CA SER A 67 -12.73 -5.58 -12.28
C SER A 67 -11.75 -6.71 -11.95
N MET A 68 -10.82 -6.48 -11.04
CA MET A 68 -9.82 -7.46 -10.60
C MET A 68 -10.46 -8.68 -9.92
N LEU A 69 -11.53 -8.47 -9.15
CA LEU A 69 -12.28 -9.55 -8.48
C LEU A 69 -12.96 -10.52 -9.47
N ARG A 70 -13.20 -10.09 -10.72
CA ARG A 70 -13.79 -10.92 -11.78
C ARG A 70 -12.78 -11.74 -12.58
N LEU A 71 -11.48 -11.58 -12.33
CA LEU A 71 -10.45 -12.37 -12.99
C LEU A 71 -10.62 -13.86 -12.64
N LYS A 72 -10.44 -14.73 -13.64
CA LYS A 72 -10.46 -16.19 -13.45
C LYS A 72 -9.46 -16.64 -12.38
N ASN A 73 -8.25 -16.07 -12.45
CA ASN A 73 -7.19 -16.27 -11.46
C ASN A 73 -7.05 -14.99 -10.64
N ARG A 74 -8.04 -14.67 -9.80
CA ARG A 74 -7.98 -13.46 -8.99
C ARG A 74 -6.80 -13.50 -8.00
N PRO A 75 -6.22 -12.34 -7.64
CA PRO A 75 -5.21 -12.27 -6.59
C PRO A 75 -5.79 -12.69 -5.23
N THR A 76 -4.94 -13.19 -4.36
CA THR A 76 -5.28 -13.48 -2.96
C THR A 76 -4.98 -12.32 -2.02
N CYS A 77 -4.13 -11.39 -2.47
CA CYS A 77 -3.81 -10.15 -1.77
C CYS A 77 -3.68 -9.01 -2.77
N VAL A 78 -4.24 -7.85 -2.43
CA VAL A 78 -4.10 -6.63 -3.23
C VAL A 78 -3.46 -5.53 -2.38
N LEU A 79 -2.33 -5.01 -2.86
CA LEU A 79 -1.68 -3.83 -2.31
C LEU A 79 -2.29 -2.60 -2.96
N ILE A 80 -2.54 -1.55 -2.19
CA ILE A 80 -3.23 -0.35 -2.65
C ILE A 80 -2.32 0.86 -2.43
N CYS A 81 -2.38 1.83 -3.34
CA CYS A 81 -1.47 2.96 -3.39
C CYS A 81 -1.47 3.82 -2.11
N ASP A 82 -2.60 3.93 -1.42
CA ASP A 82 -2.75 4.64 -0.14
C ASP A 82 -3.93 4.10 0.68
N ASP A 83 -3.95 4.43 1.96
CA ASP A 83 -4.95 3.94 2.90
C ASP A 83 -6.35 4.52 2.63
N TYR A 84 -6.45 5.77 2.17
CA TYR A 84 -7.73 6.39 1.88
C TYR A 84 -8.41 5.71 0.69
N SER A 85 -7.64 5.42 -0.35
CA SER A 85 -8.12 4.68 -1.54
C SER A 85 -8.49 3.24 -1.22
N ALA A 86 -7.91 2.63 -0.17
CA ALA A 86 -8.25 1.28 0.28
C ALA A 86 -9.72 1.12 0.70
N MET A 87 -10.40 2.21 1.09
CA MET A 87 -11.85 2.20 1.35
C MET A 87 -12.65 1.76 0.13
N GLY A 88 -12.22 2.17 -1.07
CA GLY A 88 -12.83 1.74 -2.32
C GLY A 88 -12.66 0.24 -2.59
N ALA A 89 -11.49 -0.30 -2.26
CA ALA A 89 -11.24 -1.74 -2.39
C ALA A 89 -12.05 -2.55 -1.37
N LEU A 90 -12.14 -2.11 -0.12
CA LEU A 90 -12.97 -2.73 0.91
C LEU A 90 -14.44 -2.75 0.50
N ARG A 91 -14.95 -1.63 -0.03
CA ARG A 91 -16.31 -1.54 -0.57
C ARG A 91 -16.55 -2.54 -1.71
N ALA A 92 -15.62 -2.64 -2.67
CA ALA A 92 -15.72 -3.58 -3.79
C ALA A 92 -15.77 -5.04 -3.31
N CYS A 93 -14.96 -5.40 -2.30
CA CYS A 93 -15.01 -6.73 -1.69
C CYS A 93 -16.36 -6.99 -1.02
N SER A 94 -16.84 -6.05 -0.21
CA SER A 94 -18.13 -6.17 0.49
C SER A 94 -19.31 -6.34 -0.48
N GLU A 95 -19.37 -5.53 -1.55
CA GLU A 95 -20.42 -5.64 -2.57
C GLU A 95 -20.33 -6.94 -3.40
N ALA A 96 -19.13 -7.51 -3.52
CA ALA A 96 -18.92 -8.83 -4.13
C ALA A 96 -19.17 -10.00 -3.17
N GLY A 97 -19.58 -9.75 -1.93
CA GLY A 97 -19.81 -10.76 -0.90
C GLY A 97 -18.54 -11.44 -0.39
N LEU A 98 -17.37 -10.78 -0.55
CA LEU A 98 -16.08 -11.31 -0.11
C LEU A 98 -15.67 -10.72 1.24
N ARG A 99 -15.24 -11.60 2.13
CA ARG A 99 -14.74 -11.22 3.44
C ARG A 99 -13.26 -10.88 3.37
N VAL A 100 -12.87 -9.85 4.10
CA VAL A 100 -11.48 -9.44 4.29
C VAL A 100 -11.13 -9.68 5.76
N PRO A 101 -10.13 -10.52 6.07
CA PRO A 101 -9.12 -11.08 5.17
C PRO A 101 -9.41 -12.49 4.61
N GLU A 102 -10.53 -13.17 4.97
CA GLU A 102 -10.74 -14.61 4.79
C GLU A 102 -10.75 -15.03 3.31
N ASP A 103 -11.39 -14.23 2.45
CA ASP A 103 -11.55 -14.56 1.02
C ASP A 103 -10.55 -13.80 0.14
N ILE A 104 -10.08 -12.64 0.62
CA ILE A 104 -9.04 -11.81 -0.01
C ILE A 104 -8.40 -10.88 1.02
N SER A 105 -7.09 -10.72 0.92
CA SER A 105 -6.34 -9.80 1.76
C SER A 105 -6.12 -8.45 1.09
N LEU A 106 -6.11 -7.38 1.91
CA LEU A 106 -5.86 -6.01 1.45
C LEU A 106 -4.78 -5.36 2.30
N ALA A 107 -3.91 -4.57 1.67
CA ALA A 107 -2.94 -3.75 2.39
C ALA A 107 -2.79 -2.38 1.73
N GLY A 108 -2.69 -1.35 2.55
CA GLY A 108 -2.56 0.04 2.13
C GLY A 108 -1.14 0.59 2.28
N PHE A 109 -1.05 1.91 2.22
CA PHE A 109 0.17 2.68 2.41
C PHE A 109 -0.23 4.02 3.02
N ASP A 110 0.57 4.59 3.92
CA ASP A 110 0.59 5.87 4.63
C ASP A 110 0.39 5.71 6.14
N GLY A 111 -0.42 4.77 6.61
CA GLY A 111 -0.68 4.53 8.04
C GLY A 111 -1.59 5.60 8.64
N ILE A 112 -2.61 6.05 7.91
CA ILE A 112 -3.53 7.08 8.40
C ILE A 112 -4.34 6.60 9.60
N GLU A 113 -4.45 7.43 10.63
CA GLU A 113 -5.07 7.09 11.92
C GLU A 113 -6.52 6.61 11.76
N GLN A 114 -7.28 7.24 10.87
CA GLN A 114 -8.67 6.90 10.59
C GLN A 114 -8.82 5.41 10.20
N MET A 115 -7.93 4.90 9.34
CA MET A 115 -7.99 3.50 8.88
C MET A 115 -7.51 2.52 9.94
N GLN A 116 -6.81 2.99 10.99
CA GLN A 116 -6.45 2.17 12.14
C GLN A 116 -7.58 2.03 13.17
N SER A 117 -8.61 2.88 13.06
CA SER A 117 -9.82 2.86 13.91
C SER A 117 -10.97 2.05 13.33
N PHE A 118 -10.88 1.61 12.07
CA PHE A 118 -11.88 0.74 11.44
C PHE A 118 -11.61 -0.74 11.73
N TYR A 119 -12.67 -1.56 11.63
CA TYR A 119 -12.58 -3.01 11.71
C TYR A 119 -13.06 -3.64 10.38
N PRO A 120 -12.27 -4.56 9.80
CA PRO A 120 -10.92 -4.97 10.20
C PRO A 120 -9.89 -3.85 10.01
N ARG A 121 -8.95 -3.73 10.96
CA ARG A 121 -7.88 -2.71 10.94
C ARG A 121 -6.94 -2.94 9.77
N LEU A 122 -6.70 -1.89 8.99
CA LEU A 122 -5.92 -1.99 7.75
C LEU A 122 -4.44 -2.30 8.03
N THR A 123 -3.92 -3.33 7.38
CA THR A 123 -2.47 -3.56 7.26
C THR A 123 -1.89 -2.51 6.33
N THR A 124 -0.85 -1.79 6.75
CA THR A 124 -0.31 -0.65 5.99
C THR A 124 1.16 -0.40 6.28
N VAL A 125 1.79 0.44 5.47
CA VAL A 125 3.11 1.00 5.74
C VAL A 125 2.95 2.42 6.28
N TYR A 126 3.26 2.61 7.55
CA TYR A 126 3.20 3.91 8.22
C TYR A 126 4.33 4.81 7.75
N GLN A 127 3.98 6.00 7.32
CA GLN A 127 4.87 7.12 7.09
C GLN A 127 4.72 8.08 8.28
N ASP A 128 5.82 8.38 8.95
CA ASP A 128 5.80 9.29 10.12
C ASP A 128 5.70 10.75 9.64
N ALA A 129 4.52 11.13 9.13
CA ALA A 129 4.26 12.48 8.62
C ALA A 129 4.54 13.58 9.65
N PRO A 130 4.19 13.44 10.95
CA PRO A 130 4.58 14.40 11.98
C PRO A 130 6.09 14.60 12.05
N ARG A 131 6.86 13.52 12.04
CA ARG A 131 8.33 13.61 12.08
C ARG A 131 8.92 14.21 10.81
N VAL A 132 8.33 13.89 9.64
CA VAL A 132 8.71 14.54 8.37
C VAL A 132 8.50 16.05 8.45
N GLY A 133 7.33 16.49 8.94
CA GLY A 133 7.04 17.92 9.13
C GLY A 133 7.98 18.59 10.13
N GLN A 134 8.26 17.97 11.26
CA GLN A 134 9.20 18.49 12.26
C GLN A 134 10.62 18.64 11.69
N GLU A 135 11.10 17.63 10.97
CA GLU A 135 12.43 17.68 10.36
C GLU A 135 12.53 18.73 9.26
N ALA A 136 11.49 18.84 8.42
CA ALA A 136 11.44 19.88 7.40
C ALA A 136 11.43 21.30 8.01
N ALA A 137 10.65 21.54 9.07
CA ALA A 137 10.64 22.81 9.78
C ALA A 137 11.99 23.13 10.43
N ARG A 138 12.62 22.14 11.07
CA ARG A 138 13.98 22.29 11.67
C ARG A 138 15.01 22.71 10.65
N GLN A 139 15.01 22.05 9.48
CA GLN A 139 15.95 22.37 8.40
C GLN A 139 15.67 23.74 7.79
N LEU A 140 14.40 24.10 7.61
CA LEU A 140 14.03 25.44 7.11
C LEU A 140 14.52 26.56 8.03
N VAL A 141 14.30 26.42 9.34
CA VAL A 141 14.81 27.38 10.33
C VAL A 141 16.33 27.48 10.27
N ALA A 142 17.03 26.35 10.24
CA ALA A 142 18.49 26.33 10.16
C ALA A 142 19.04 27.00 8.88
N LEU A 143 18.34 26.84 7.75
CA LEU A 143 18.66 27.52 6.49
C LEU A 143 18.45 29.04 6.57
N VAL A 144 17.32 29.49 7.13
CA VAL A 144 17.01 30.93 7.25
C VAL A 144 18.00 31.64 8.19
N GLU A 145 18.50 30.92 9.18
CA GLU A 145 19.46 31.46 10.16
C GLU A 145 20.94 31.24 9.75
N ASP A 146 21.19 30.79 8.51
CA ASP A 146 22.53 30.50 7.97
C ASP A 146 23.38 29.56 8.84
N ARG A 147 22.73 28.71 9.64
CA ARG A 147 23.42 27.78 10.55
C ARG A 147 23.89 26.50 9.88
N MET A 148 23.16 26.02 8.87
CA MET A 148 23.44 24.76 8.18
C MET A 148 22.92 24.78 6.73
N PRO A 149 23.62 24.14 5.77
CA PRO A 149 23.07 23.89 4.45
C PRO A 149 21.89 22.91 4.51
N ALA A 150 21.05 22.92 3.48
CA ALA A 150 20.01 21.91 3.33
C ALA A 150 20.64 20.51 3.22
N MET A 151 20.11 19.55 3.95
CA MET A 151 20.57 18.17 3.95
C MET A 151 19.42 17.21 3.66
N ASP A 152 19.70 16.15 2.89
CA ASP A 152 18.76 15.06 2.72
C ASP A 152 18.57 14.32 4.04
N SER A 153 17.33 14.24 4.50
CA SER A 153 16.95 13.45 5.68
C SER A 153 16.04 12.31 5.27
N VAL A 154 16.41 11.09 5.67
CA VAL A 154 15.59 9.90 5.45
C VAL A 154 14.89 9.50 6.73
N ILE A 155 13.56 9.54 6.72
CA ILE A 155 12.72 9.08 7.82
C ILE A 155 12.20 7.69 7.47
N PRO A 156 12.57 6.66 8.24
CA PRO A 156 12.19 5.29 7.91
C PRO A 156 10.69 5.06 8.07
N CYS A 157 10.08 4.38 7.09
CA CYS A 157 8.73 3.86 7.20
C CYS A 157 8.73 2.53 7.98
N ARG A 158 7.61 2.20 8.62
CA ARG A 158 7.43 0.93 9.31
C ARG A 158 6.13 0.23 8.89
N LEU A 159 6.13 -1.09 8.85
CA LEU A 159 4.93 -1.88 8.64
C LEU A 159 4.06 -1.86 9.90
N ILE A 160 2.77 -1.64 9.74
CA ILE A 160 1.73 -1.89 10.73
C ILE A 160 0.94 -3.13 10.25
N ALA A 161 1.11 -4.24 10.93
CA ALA A 161 0.29 -5.42 10.73
C ALA A 161 -1.09 -5.17 11.34
N GLY A 162 -2.08 -5.03 10.48
CA GLY A 162 -3.49 -4.94 10.87
C GLY A 162 -4.18 -6.31 10.79
N GLU A 163 -5.47 -6.28 10.46
CA GLU A 163 -6.33 -7.48 10.41
C GLU A 163 -6.80 -7.79 8.98
N THR A 164 -6.50 -6.91 8.01
CA THR A 164 -6.90 -7.08 6.61
C THR A 164 -6.00 -8.02 5.79
N VAL A 165 -4.93 -8.56 6.39
CA VAL A 165 -4.08 -9.58 5.75
C VAL A 165 -4.14 -10.88 6.56
N GLY A 166 -4.75 -11.89 5.97
CA GLY A 166 -4.86 -13.23 6.53
C GLY A 166 -3.72 -14.15 6.07
N ARG A 167 -3.59 -15.30 6.73
CA ARG A 167 -2.68 -16.37 6.27
C ARG A 167 -3.33 -17.21 5.19
N VAL A 168 -2.55 -17.54 4.17
CA VAL A 168 -2.91 -18.55 3.17
C VAL A 168 -2.07 -19.79 3.47
N PHE A 169 -2.75 -20.88 3.78
CA PHE A 169 -2.11 -22.18 3.92
C PHE A 169 -1.99 -22.81 2.53
N ALA A 170 -0.79 -23.29 2.20
CA ALA A 170 -0.51 -23.99 0.93
C ALA A 170 -1.18 -25.37 0.91
#